data_34f920d80fdb1120c5c065b110356bab
#
_entry.id   34f920d80fdb1120c5c065b110356bab
#
_cell.length_a   1.000
_cell.length_b   1.000
_cell.length_c   1.000
_cell.angle_alpha   90.00
_cell.angle_beta   90.00
_cell.angle_gamma   90.00
#
_symmetry.space_group_name_H-M   'P 1'
#
loop_
_entity.id
_entity.type
_entity.pdbx_description
1 polymer ?
#
loop_
_entity_poly.entity_id
_entity_poly.type
_entity_poly.pdbx_seq_one_letter_code
_entity_poly.pdbx_strand_id
1 'polypeptide(L)'
;MKSFLKSLRTRYAFYRQCYLDAKRFRDSISPGKLGPAAAVARIEGDIVRQYHVIEKGLTMPDFRPGFGKDMVRGLVRSMRALEKHPCAARCDSGQLGAARATLREYHERHAALGHDISEILPDNCRDLWENATPGDGGSRPFTPVASGDADAFERVVRSRASVRSFDAARTPSRETIMAAVDLAMRSPSVCNRQTARIHVFTGEDAQRALSFQSGNRGFGHRIPMVIIVTSDLRYFTGTAERYQGWIDGGMFSMLLLLALHAQGLGAVSLNWSVNNERDRELRNAVAIPEYERVIMLIGCGFPSPDGLVPVSSRRLATDVASWGK
;
A
#
# COMPACT_ATOMS: atom_id res chain seq x y z
N MET A 1 -21.01 5.34 -42.29
CA MET A 1 -21.07 6.55 -41.44
C MET A 1 -21.33 6.23 -39.96
N LYS A 2 -22.42 5.50 -39.59
CA LYS A 2 -22.74 5.17 -38.16
C LYS A 2 -21.61 4.37 -37.45
N SER A 3 -21.00 3.36 -38.09
CA SER A 3 -19.91 2.55 -37.55
C SER A 3 -18.64 3.38 -37.32
N PHE A 4 -18.27 4.28 -38.24
CA PHE A 4 -17.15 5.16 -38.14
C PHE A 4 -17.30 6.17 -36.98
N LEU A 5 -18.50 6.78 -36.86
CA LEU A 5 -18.80 7.70 -35.74
C LEU A 5 -18.78 6.97 -34.39
N LYS A 6 -19.25 5.72 -34.32
CA LYS A 6 -19.16 4.87 -33.12
C LYS A 6 -17.71 4.60 -32.75
N SER A 7 -16.86 4.25 -33.73
CA SER A 7 -15.43 4.04 -33.52
C SER A 7 -14.73 5.30 -32.98
N LEU A 8 -14.99 6.47 -33.57
CA LEU A 8 -14.42 7.75 -33.10
C LEU A 8 -14.85 8.08 -31.66
N ARG A 9 -16.13 7.88 -31.31
CA ARG A 9 -16.63 8.09 -29.95
C ARG A 9 -15.93 7.16 -28.93
N THR A 10 -15.75 5.88 -29.28
CA THR A 10 -15.06 4.91 -28.43
C THR A 10 -13.60 5.31 -28.22
N ARG A 11 -12.91 5.72 -29.28
CA ARG A 11 -11.51 6.19 -29.18
C ARG A 11 -11.41 7.46 -28.32
N TYR A 12 -12.28 8.43 -28.53
CA TYR A 12 -12.31 9.66 -27.72
C TYR A 12 -12.57 9.33 -26.24
N ALA A 13 -13.58 8.48 -25.95
CA ALA A 13 -13.88 8.06 -24.57
C ALA A 13 -12.67 7.39 -23.91
N PHE A 14 -11.98 6.49 -24.61
CA PHE A 14 -10.78 5.83 -24.12
C PHE A 14 -9.67 6.84 -23.75
N TYR A 15 -9.28 7.71 -24.70
CA TYR A 15 -8.23 8.70 -24.44
C TYR A 15 -8.61 9.70 -23.36
N ARG A 16 -9.90 10.07 -23.26
CA ARG A 16 -10.40 10.93 -22.19
C ARG A 16 -10.24 10.28 -20.82
N GLN A 17 -10.56 8.99 -20.66
CA GLN A 17 -10.34 8.28 -19.40
C GLN A 17 -8.85 8.20 -19.05
N CYS A 18 -8.00 7.85 -19.98
CA CYS A 18 -6.54 7.84 -19.78
C CYS A 18 -6.00 9.22 -19.37
N TYR A 19 -6.47 10.29 -20.01
CA TYR A 19 -6.08 11.65 -19.67
C TYR A 19 -6.51 12.02 -18.24
N LEU A 20 -7.73 11.68 -17.83
CA LEU A 20 -8.26 11.97 -16.50
C LEU A 20 -7.46 11.21 -15.41
N ASP A 21 -7.09 9.97 -15.67
CA ASP A 21 -6.22 9.19 -14.77
C ASP A 21 -4.82 9.80 -14.66
N ALA A 22 -4.22 10.16 -15.79
CA ALA A 22 -2.92 10.82 -15.81
C ALA A 22 -2.95 12.18 -15.10
N LYS A 23 -4.02 12.94 -15.30
CA LYS A 23 -4.24 14.24 -14.65
C LYS A 23 -4.35 14.07 -13.13
N ARG A 24 -5.14 13.11 -12.64
CA ARG A 24 -5.26 12.81 -11.20
C ARG A 24 -3.89 12.48 -10.61
N PHE A 25 -3.15 11.56 -11.23
CA PHE A 25 -1.81 11.21 -10.76
C PHE A 25 -0.89 12.42 -10.70
N ARG A 26 -0.78 13.20 -11.79
CA ARG A 26 0.04 14.40 -11.85
C ARG A 26 -0.33 15.41 -10.76
N ASP A 27 -1.62 15.65 -10.56
CA ASP A 27 -2.10 16.64 -9.61
C ASP A 27 -1.85 16.17 -8.16
N SER A 28 -1.90 14.86 -7.89
CA SER A 28 -1.61 14.28 -6.58
C SER A 28 -0.11 14.32 -6.23
N ILE A 29 0.79 14.16 -7.21
CA ILE A 29 2.24 14.22 -6.98
C ILE A 29 2.80 15.65 -7.02
N SER A 30 1.99 16.66 -7.36
CA SER A 30 2.46 18.04 -7.54
C SER A 30 2.47 18.79 -6.20
N PRO A 31 3.63 19.31 -5.76
CA PRO A 31 3.70 20.14 -4.55
C PRO A 31 2.76 21.36 -4.67
N GLY A 32 2.11 21.70 -3.58
CA GLY A 32 1.33 22.95 -3.46
C GLY A 32 -0.11 22.89 -3.97
N LYS A 33 -0.54 21.87 -4.71
CA LYS A 33 -1.94 21.76 -5.18
C LYS A 33 -2.93 21.29 -4.13
N LEU A 34 -2.47 20.55 -3.11
CA LEU A 34 -3.34 19.84 -2.15
C LEU A 34 -3.30 20.43 -0.74
N GLY A 35 -2.69 21.59 -0.55
CA GLY A 35 -2.62 22.29 0.74
C GLY A 35 -1.60 21.67 1.74
N PRO A 36 -1.46 22.29 2.95
CA PRO A 36 -0.38 21.96 3.89
C PRO A 36 -0.36 20.50 4.37
N ALA A 37 -1.52 19.91 4.63
CA ALA A 37 -1.62 18.52 5.08
C ALA A 37 -1.10 17.51 4.02
N ALA A 38 -1.22 17.83 2.74
CA ALA A 38 -0.69 17.02 1.66
C ALA A 38 0.83 17.17 1.51
N ALA A 39 1.37 18.31 1.88
CA ALA A 39 2.82 18.54 1.92
C ALA A 39 3.49 17.60 2.94
N VAL A 40 2.87 17.34 4.10
CA VAL A 40 3.38 16.37 5.08
C VAL A 40 3.49 14.96 4.49
N ALA A 41 2.44 14.46 3.83
CA ALA A 41 2.48 13.14 3.19
C ALA A 41 3.60 13.04 2.14
N ARG A 42 3.87 14.14 1.43
CA ARG A 42 4.99 14.21 0.48
C ARG A 42 6.35 14.14 1.19
N ILE A 43 6.53 14.94 2.25
CA ILE A 43 7.78 14.93 3.04
C ILE A 43 7.99 13.54 3.65
N GLU A 44 6.94 12.92 4.20
CA GLU A 44 6.97 11.56 4.71
C GLU A 44 7.38 10.54 3.64
N GLY A 45 6.78 10.62 2.44
CA GLY A 45 7.17 9.78 1.31
C GLY A 45 8.65 9.92 0.92
N ASP A 46 9.21 11.15 0.99
CA ASP A 46 10.62 11.39 0.77
C ASP A 46 11.49 10.81 1.90
N ILE A 47 11.10 10.98 3.16
CA ILE A 47 11.77 10.38 4.33
C ILE A 47 11.83 8.86 4.17
N VAL A 48 10.68 8.21 3.90
CA VAL A 48 10.61 6.75 3.74
C VAL A 48 11.51 6.27 2.60
N ARG A 49 11.45 6.91 1.45
CA ARG A 49 12.30 6.58 0.30
C ARG A 49 13.79 6.71 0.64
N GLN A 50 14.17 7.78 1.34
CA GLN A 50 15.57 8.07 1.66
C GLN A 50 16.13 7.09 2.68
N TYR A 51 15.45 6.87 3.81
CA TYR A 51 15.95 5.91 4.79
C TYR A 51 15.99 4.49 4.23
N HIS A 52 15.00 4.09 3.43
CA HIS A 52 15.00 2.75 2.81
C HIS A 52 16.18 2.55 1.84
N VAL A 53 16.61 3.58 1.11
CA VAL A 53 17.83 3.50 0.29
C VAL A 53 19.07 3.32 1.17
N ILE A 54 19.12 3.97 2.33
CA ILE A 54 20.22 3.82 3.30
C ILE A 54 20.19 2.40 3.89
N GLU A 55 19.04 1.87 4.31
CA GLU A 55 18.87 0.48 4.78
C GLU A 55 19.42 -0.53 3.77
N LYS A 56 19.07 -0.37 2.49
CA LYS A 56 19.62 -1.23 1.43
C LYS A 56 21.14 -1.15 1.37
N GLY A 57 21.71 0.03 1.49
CA GLY A 57 23.16 0.20 1.53
C GLY A 57 23.81 -0.47 2.74
N LEU A 58 23.15 -0.42 3.91
CA LEU A 58 23.58 -1.11 5.12
C LEU A 58 23.56 -2.64 4.99
N THR A 59 22.72 -3.18 4.14
CA THR A 59 22.59 -4.64 3.93
C THR A 59 23.40 -5.18 2.77
N MET A 60 24.18 -4.35 2.07
CA MET A 60 25.01 -4.82 0.97
C MET A 60 26.16 -5.71 1.46
N PRO A 61 26.45 -6.84 0.78
CA PRO A 61 27.58 -7.72 1.15
C PRO A 61 28.91 -6.94 1.20
N ASP A 62 29.16 -6.10 0.20
CA ASP A 62 30.35 -5.26 0.11
C ASP A 62 30.03 -3.86 0.64
N PHE A 63 29.97 -3.73 1.97
CA PHE A 63 29.74 -2.45 2.62
C PHE A 63 30.82 -1.43 2.22
N ARG A 64 30.40 -0.31 1.67
CA ARG A 64 31.30 0.77 1.26
C ARG A 64 31.16 1.96 2.20
N PRO A 65 32.19 2.27 3.03
CA PRO A 65 32.14 3.43 3.91
C PRO A 65 31.85 4.73 3.14
N GLY A 66 31.04 5.59 3.72
CA GLY A 66 30.62 6.85 3.10
C GLY A 66 29.61 6.73 1.97
N PHE A 67 28.95 5.57 1.79
CA PHE A 67 27.94 5.39 0.76
C PHE A 67 26.72 6.31 0.98
N GLY A 68 25.97 6.59 -0.08
CA GLY A 68 24.66 7.21 -0.01
C GLY A 68 24.64 8.67 0.48
N LYS A 69 25.73 9.42 0.36
CA LYS A 69 25.89 10.81 0.84
C LYS A 69 24.67 11.69 0.59
N ASP A 70 24.17 11.70 -0.65
CA ASP A 70 23.04 12.55 -1.01
C ASP A 70 21.72 12.09 -0.37
N MET A 71 21.56 10.78 -0.14
CA MET A 71 20.40 10.22 0.53
C MET A 71 20.38 10.58 2.01
N VAL A 72 21.53 10.45 2.71
CA VAL A 72 21.67 10.83 4.12
C VAL A 72 21.43 12.32 4.31
N ARG A 73 22.08 13.17 3.52
CA ARG A 73 21.87 14.62 3.54
C ARG A 73 20.42 14.99 3.18
N GLY A 74 19.81 14.26 2.24
CA GLY A 74 18.40 14.40 1.87
C GLY A 74 17.49 14.07 3.04
N LEU A 75 17.72 12.95 3.71
CA LEU A 75 16.94 12.50 4.87
C LEU A 75 16.97 13.52 6.00
N VAL A 76 18.17 14.01 6.36
CA VAL A 76 18.33 15.09 7.37
C VAL A 76 17.51 16.33 6.98
N ARG A 77 17.59 16.78 5.71
CA ARG A 77 16.82 17.94 5.25
C ARG A 77 15.30 17.69 5.34
N SER A 78 14.83 16.51 4.95
CA SER A 78 13.41 16.17 4.98
C SER A 78 12.89 16.09 6.42
N MET A 79 13.64 15.51 7.36
CA MET A 79 13.29 15.46 8.76
C MET A 79 13.23 16.87 9.37
N ARG A 80 14.23 17.73 9.10
CA ARG A 80 14.23 19.14 9.56
C ARG A 80 13.09 19.96 8.94
N ALA A 81 12.74 19.70 7.69
CA ALA A 81 11.60 20.35 7.05
C ALA A 81 10.28 19.93 7.71
N LEU A 82 10.15 18.65 8.07
CA LEU A 82 8.99 18.14 8.77
C LEU A 82 8.85 18.76 10.18
N GLU A 83 9.93 18.86 10.96
CA GLU A 83 9.92 19.47 12.31
C GLU A 83 9.38 20.90 12.29
N LYS A 84 9.66 21.66 11.24
CA LYS A 84 9.20 23.04 11.07
C LYS A 84 7.80 23.14 10.46
N HIS A 85 7.21 22.02 10.05
CA HIS A 85 5.94 22.05 9.35
C HIS A 85 4.74 22.14 10.31
N PRO A 86 3.77 23.05 10.10
CA PRO A 86 2.65 23.25 11.03
C PRO A 86 1.75 22.03 11.22
N CYS A 87 1.80 21.09 10.27
CA CYS A 87 1.04 19.83 10.33
C CYS A 87 1.94 18.62 10.61
N ALA A 88 3.12 18.79 11.20
CA ALA A 88 4.08 17.71 11.48
C ALA A 88 3.47 16.53 12.24
N ALA A 89 2.54 16.78 13.17
CA ALA A 89 1.83 15.75 13.93
C ALA A 89 0.99 14.77 13.08
N ARG A 90 0.82 15.04 11.79
CA ARG A 90 0.14 14.14 10.85
C ARG A 90 1.06 13.11 10.21
N CYS A 91 2.39 13.24 10.40
CA CYS A 91 3.35 12.24 9.95
C CYS A 91 3.25 10.98 10.83
N ASP A 92 3.43 9.82 10.21
CA ASP A 92 3.48 8.56 10.93
C ASP A 92 4.73 8.50 11.83
N SER A 93 4.52 8.36 13.14
CA SER A 93 5.61 8.32 14.13
C SER A 93 6.51 7.10 13.94
N GLY A 94 5.99 5.98 13.48
CA GLY A 94 6.77 4.77 13.18
C GLY A 94 7.74 5.00 12.02
N GLN A 95 7.33 5.74 10.98
CA GLN A 95 8.22 6.07 9.86
C GLN A 95 9.35 7.02 10.28
N LEU A 96 9.07 7.95 11.20
CA LEU A 96 10.11 8.78 11.80
C LEU A 96 11.05 8.00 12.73
N GLY A 97 10.52 7.05 13.50
CA GLY A 97 11.31 6.12 14.32
C GLY A 97 12.27 5.32 13.45
N ALA A 98 11.78 4.75 12.33
CA ALA A 98 12.61 4.02 11.38
C ALA A 98 13.71 4.88 10.75
N ALA A 99 13.41 6.12 10.38
CA ALA A 99 14.39 7.06 9.83
C ALA A 99 15.51 7.37 10.85
N ARG A 100 15.12 7.61 12.10
CA ARG A 100 16.07 7.86 13.22
C ARG A 100 16.96 6.65 13.48
N ALA A 101 16.39 5.46 13.58
CA ALA A 101 17.12 4.22 13.82
C ALA A 101 18.08 3.90 12.66
N THR A 102 17.67 4.16 11.41
CA THR A 102 18.53 4.00 10.23
C THR A 102 19.73 4.96 10.25
N LEU A 103 19.54 6.23 10.62
CA LEU A 103 20.65 7.19 10.77
C LEU A 103 21.59 6.78 11.89
N ARG A 104 21.06 6.28 13.01
CA ARG A 104 21.85 5.78 14.12
C ARG A 104 22.72 4.60 13.69
N GLU A 105 22.17 3.57 13.05
CA GLU A 105 22.94 2.44 12.55
C GLU A 105 23.99 2.86 11.50
N TYR A 106 23.64 3.80 10.63
CA TYR A 106 24.57 4.36 9.66
C TYR A 106 25.78 4.98 10.37
N HIS A 107 25.55 5.79 11.40
CA HIS A 107 26.62 6.40 12.21
C HIS A 107 27.47 5.33 12.92
N GLU A 108 26.83 4.41 13.66
CA GLU A 108 27.50 3.39 14.45
C GLU A 108 28.40 2.48 13.60
N ARG A 109 27.94 2.08 12.39
CA ARG A 109 28.75 1.27 11.47
C ARG A 109 29.99 1.99 10.95
N HIS A 110 29.88 3.27 10.65
CA HIS A 110 31.03 4.05 10.20
C HIS A 110 32.01 4.32 11.33
N ALA A 111 31.50 4.62 12.53
CA ALA A 111 32.32 4.77 13.73
C ALA A 111 33.11 3.50 14.08
N ALA A 112 32.47 2.32 13.97
CA ALA A 112 33.14 1.04 14.19
C ALA A 112 34.29 0.75 13.19
N LEU A 113 34.24 1.38 12.01
CA LEU A 113 35.31 1.29 10.99
C LEU A 113 36.34 2.42 11.08
N GLY A 114 36.17 3.33 12.03
CA GLY A 114 37.02 4.55 12.14
C GLY A 114 36.88 5.49 10.93
N HIS A 115 35.77 5.39 10.20
CA HIS A 115 35.51 6.20 8.99
C HIS A 115 34.76 7.48 9.35
N ASP A 116 35.40 8.64 9.10
CA ASP A 116 34.78 9.94 9.33
C ASP A 116 33.66 10.23 8.35
N ILE A 117 32.48 10.53 8.88
CA ILE A 117 31.27 10.90 8.12
C ILE A 117 30.75 12.30 8.49
N SER A 118 31.53 13.12 9.17
CA SER A 118 31.14 14.47 9.61
C SER A 118 30.66 15.38 8.49
N GLU A 119 31.18 15.23 7.26
CA GLU A 119 30.69 15.93 6.07
C GLU A 119 29.33 15.43 5.58
N ILE A 120 28.93 14.19 5.92
CA ILE A 120 27.69 13.55 5.46
C ILE A 120 26.59 13.72 6.51
N LEU A 121 26.93 13.42 7.76
CA LEU A 121 26.06 13.47 8.94
C LEU A 121 26.82 14.23 10.07
N PRO A 122 26.74 15.56 10.04
CA PRO A 122 27.46 16.39 11.02
C PRO A 122 26.87 16.32 12.42
N ASP A 123 27.69 16.58 13.44
CA ASP A 123 27.33 16.48 14.86
C ASP A 123 26.12 17.34 15.26
N ASN A 124 25.89 18.46 14.58
CA ASN A 124 24.72 19.31 14.82
C ASN A 124 23.39 18.69 14.38
N CYS A 125 23.42 17.47 13.82
CA CYS A 125 22.23 16.67 13.50
C CYS A 125 22.02 15.52 14.47
N ARG A 126 22.85 15.38 15.52
CA ARG A 126 22.85 14.26 16.47
C ARG A 126 21.48 14.07 17.15
N ASP A 127 20.80 15.14 17.46
CA ASP A 127 19.45 15.15 18.02
C ASP A 127 18.42 14.40 17.16
N LEU A 128 18.65 14.29 15.85
CA LEU A 128 17.75 13.53 14.96
C LEU A 128 17.80 12.02 15.17
N TRP A 129 18.87 11.47 15.76
CA TRP A 129 19.07 10.03 15.84
C TRP A 129 19.62 9.51 17.18
N GLU A 130 20.15 10.34 18.07
CA GLU A 130 20.76 9.88 19.34
C GLU A 130 19.79 9.11 20.24
N ASN A 131 18.51 9.50 20.25
CA ASN A 131 17.46 8.87 21.05
C ASN A 131 16.62 7.86 20.25
N ALA A 132 17.13 7.36 19.11
CA ALA A 132 16.44 6.37 18.31
C ALA A 132 16.32 5.01 19.03
N THR A 133 15.19 4.35 18.91
CA THR A 133 15.00 2.99 19.41
C THR A 133 15.65 2.00 18.43
N PRO A 134 16.61 1.17 18.90
CA PRO A 134 17.18 0.13 18.05
C PRO A 134 16.10 -0.84 17.56
N GLY A 135 16.13 -1.19 16.26
CA GLY A 135 15.19 -2.14 15.68
C GLY A 135 13.93 -1.51 15.05
N ASP A 136 13.66 -0.22 15.27
CA ASP A 136 12.58 0.48 14.57
C ASP A 136 12.87 0.64 13.06
N GLY A 137 14.16 0.63 12.67
CA GLY A 137 14.64 0.69 11.29
C GLY A 137 16.08 0.20 11.19
N GLY A 138 16.69 0.35 10.02
CA GLY A 138 18.05 -0.12 9.77
C GLY A 138 18.08 -1.54 9.19
N SER A 139 19.00 -2.38 9.65
CA SER A 139 19.18 -3.75 9.17
C SER A 139 18.93 -4.79 10.28
N ARG A 140 18.60 -6.01 9.87
CA ARG A 140 18.45 -7.16 10.76
C ARG A 140 18.92 -8.44 10.09
N PRO A 141 19.29 -9.48 10.83
CA PRO A 141 19.56 -10.79 10.28
C PRO A 141 18.31 -11.36 9.55
N PHE A 142 18.56 -12.08 8.47
CA PHE A 142 17.50 -12.87 7.81
C PHE A 142 17.11 -14.03 8.71
N THR A 143 15.81 -14.20 8.92
CA THR A 143 15.25 -15.34 9.67
C THR A 143 14.59 -16.29 8.68
N PRO A 144 15.11 -17.52 8.51
CA PRO A 144 14.47 -18.54 7.67
C PRO A 144 13.09 -18.93 8.20
N VAL A 145 12.25 -19.41 7.30
CA VAL A 145 10.95 -20.00 7.67
C VAL A 145 11.19 -21.30 8.43
N ALA A 146 10.48 -21.50 9.55
CA ALA A 146 10.58 -22.72 10.34
C ALA A 146 9.98 -23.93 9.60
N SER A 147 10.48 -25.13 9.93
CA SER A 147 9.91 -26.38 9.41
C SER A 147 8.44 -26.52 9.84
N GLY A 148 7.55 -26.77 8.88
CA GLY A 148 6.09 -26.84 9.11
C GLY A 148 5.31 -25.57 8.78
N ASP A 149 5.92 -24.39 8.78
CA ASP A 149 5.25 -23.14 8.39
C ASP A 149 4.89 -23.12 6.91
N ALA A 150 5.70 -23.78 6.06
CA ALA A 150 5.42 -23.92 4.64
C ALA A 150 4.08 -24.63 4.38
N ASP A 151 3.80 -25.72 5.11
CA ASP A 151 2.55 -26.48 4.99
C ASP A 151 1.35 -25.66 5.49
N ALA A 152 1.52 -24.87 6.55
CA ALA A 152 0.47 -23.99 7.05
C ALA A 152 0.14 -22.91 6.03
N PHE A 153 1.16 -22.28 5.43
CA PHE A 153 0.98 -21.30 4.38
C PHE A 153 0.30 -21.90 3.14
N GLU A 154 0.73 -23.09 2.70
CA GLU A 154 0.11 -23.78 1.56
C GLU A 154 -1.36 -24.06 1.81
N ARG A 155 -1.75 -24.54 3.01
CA ARG A 155 -3.16 -24.77 3.38
C ARG A 155 -3.97 -23.47 3.27
N VAL A 156 -3.49 -22.34 3.79
CA VAL A 156 -4.17 -21.05 3.70
C VAL A 156 -4.37 -20.62 2.26
N VAL A 157 -3.32 -20.70 1.42
CA VAL A 157 -3.38 -20.30 0.01
C VAL A 157 -4.34 -21.16 -0.79
N ARG A 158 -4.30 -22.51 -0.60
CA ARG A 158 -5.13 -23.45 -1.36
C ARG A 158 -6.60 -23.42 -0.93
N SER A 159 -6.90 -23.20 0.35
CA SER A 159 -8.27 -23.18 0.87
C SER A 159 -8.98 -21.84 0.62
N ARG A 160 -8.24 -20.75 0.42
CA ARG A 160 -8.85 -19.46 0.16
C ARG A 160 -9.69 -19.47 -1.12
N ALA A 161 -10.93 -19.10 -1.00
CA ALA A 161 -11.88 -18.96 -2.12
C ALA A 161 -12.66 -17.64 -2.03
N SER A 162 -13.31 -17.24 -3.13
CA SER A 162 -14.21 -16.08 -3.14
C SER A 162 -15.57 -16.47 -2.55
N VAL A 163 -15.83 -16.03 -1.33
CA VAL A 163 -17.07 -16.27 -0.59
C VAL A 163 -18.13 -15.24 -1.00
N ARG A 164 -19.35 -15.69 -1.30
CA ARG A 164 -20.49 -14.86 -1.68
C ARG A 164 -21.74 -15.12 -0.83
N SER A 165 -21.68 -16.13 0.04
CA SER A 165 -22.72 -16.42 1.03
C SER A 165 -22.17 -16.16 2.41
N PHE A 166 -22.77 -15.19 3.11
CA PHE A 166 -22.33 -14.74 4.42
C PHE A 166 -23.38 -14.99 5.46
N ASP A 167 -22.96 -15.26 6.70
CA ASP A 167 -23.81 -15.32 7.88
C ASP A 167 -24.26 -13.90 8.25
N ALA A 168 -25.54 -13.62 8.05
CA ALA A 168 -26.12 -12.29 8.30
C ALA A 168 -26.18 -11.92 9.79
N ALA A 169 -26.10 -12.91 10.69
CA ALA A 169 -26.14 -12.69 12.13
C ALA A 169 -24.79 -12.25 12.72
N ARG A 170 -23.69 -12.35 11.93
CA ARG A 170 -22.34 -12.13 12.41
C ARG A 170 -21.61 -11.10 11.57
N THR A 171 -21.15 -10.03 12.20
CA THR A 171 -20.28 -9.03 11.58
C THR A 171 -18.88 -9.14 12.18
N PRO A 172 -17.81 -9.10 11.36
CA PRO A 172 -16.44 -9.11 11.87
C PRO A 172 -16.19 -7.91 12.79
N SER A 173 -15.45 -8.13 13.87
CA SER A 173 -15.06 -7.05 14.78
C SER A 173 -13.95 -6.20 14.17
N ARG A 174 -13.81 -4.98 14.70
CA ARG A 174 -12.71 -4.07 14.30
C ARG A 174 -11.35 -4.72 14.57
N GLU A 175 -11.20 -5.38 15.71
CA GLU A 175 -9.96 -6.04 16.14
C GLU A 175 -9.55 -7.12 15.14
N THR A 176 -10.50 -7.97 14.72
CA THR A 176 -10.24 -9.02 13.71
C THR A 176 -9.79 -8.41 12.38
N ILE A 177 -10.43 -7.35 11.93
CA ILE A 177 -10.02 -6.66 10.70
C ILE A 177 -8.63 -6.03 10.86
N MET A 178 -8.36 -5.35 11.97
CA MET A 178 -7.05 -4.72 12.21
C MET A 178 -5.92 -5.75 12.32
N ALA A 179 -6.16 -6.92 12.89
CA ALA A 179 -5.19 -8.02 12.89
C ALA A 179 -4.86 -8.49 11.45
N ALA A 180 -5.86 -8.59 10.58
CA ALA A 180 -5.63 -8.92 9.17
C ALA A 180 -4.88 -7.80 8.43
N VAL A 181 -5.17 -6.54 8.75
CA VAL A 181 -4.48 -5.38 8.17
C VAL A 181 -3.01 -5.33 8.59
N ASP A 182 -2.70 -5.60 9.86
CA ASP A 182 -1.32 -5.65 10.36
C ASP A 182 -0.48 -6.67 9.57
N LEU A 183 -1.03 -7.85 9.30
CA LEU A 183 -0.39 -8.83 8.43
C LEU A 183 -0.24 -8.30 6.99
N ALA A 184 -1.28 -7.66 6.45
CA ALA A 184 -1.26 -7.11 5.09
C ALA A 184 -0.22 -5.99 4.93
N MET A 185 0.09 -5.24 5.98
CA MET A 185 1.15 -4.21 5.99
C MET A 185 2.56 -4.80 5.77
N ARG A 186 2.75 -6.12 5.89
CA ARG A 186 4.00 -6.80 5.53
C ARG A 186 4.20 -6.94 4.02
N SER A 187 3.21 -6.56 3.21
CA SER A 187 3.33 -6.52 1.77
C SER A 187 4.46 -5.58 1.34
N PRO A 188 5.34 -6.00 0.42
CA PRO A 188 6.34 -5.09 -0.12
C PRO A 188 5.69 -3.95 -0.90
N SER A 189 6.33 -2.79 -0.92
CA SER A 189 5.94 -1.64 -1.72
C SER A 189 7.16 -0.93 -2.29
N VAL A 190 7.01 -0.17 -3.36
CA VAL A 190 8.13 0.55 -3.96
C VAL A 190 8.79 1.47 -2.93
N CYS A 191 10.10 1.33 -2.76
CA CYS A 191 10.87 2.06 -1.75
C CYS A 191 10.23 2.04 -0.34
N ASN A 192 9.53 0.95 -0.01
CA ASN A 192 8.83 0.76 1.27
C ASN A 192 7.84 1.87 1.63
N ARG A 193 7.26 2.58 0.64
CA ARG A 193 6.40 3.76 0.89
C ARG A 193 5.04 3.44 1.50
N GLN A 194 4.59 2.18 1.46
CA GLN A 194 3.38 1.70 2.15
C GLN A 194 2.16 2.59 1.88
N THR A 195 1.91 2.85 0.59
CA THR A 195 0.87 3.79 0.13
C THR A 195 -0.55 3.25 0.26
N ALA A 196 -0.72 1.94 0.56
CA ALA A 196 -2.04 1.34 0.71
C ALA A 196 -2.80 1.97 1.88
N ARG A 197 -4.10 2.21 1.66
CA ARG A 197 -5.07 2.64 2.68
C ARG A 197 -6.29 1.76 2.58
N ILE A 198 -7.05 1.66 3.66
CA ILE A 198 -8.34 0.97 3.67
C ILE A 198 -9.43 1.88 4.22
N HIS A 199 -10.62 1.78 3.65
CA HIS A 199 -11.84 2.37 4.16
C HIS A 199 -12.83 1.23 4.41
N VAL A 200 -13.29 1.08 5.65
CA VAL A 200 -14.15 -0.03 6.09
C VAL A 200 -15.57 0.50 6.32
N PHE A 201 -16.53 -0.14 5.69
CA PHE A 201 -17.94 0.23 5.76
C PHE A 201 -18.78 -0.98 6.17
N THR A 202 -19.82 -0.75 6.98
CA THR A 202 -20.80 -1.75 7.40
C THR A 202 -22.22 -1.21 7.21
N GLY A 203 -23.24 -2.05 7.30
CA GLY A 203 -24.64 -1.63 7.21
C GLY A 203 -24.98 -0.85 5.94
N GLU A 204 -25.67 0.26 6.07
CA GLU A 204 -26.13 1.10 4.95
C GLU A 204 -24.97 1.69 4.14
N ASP A 205 -23.86 2.06 4.79
CA ASP A 205 -22.70 2.61 4.11
C ASP A 205 -22.00 1.56 3.23
N ALA A 206 -21.95 0.29 3.68
CA ALA A 206 -21.47 -0.81 2.87
C ALA A 206 -22.37 -1.00 1.63
N GLN A 207 -23.69 -0.98 1.79
CA GLN A 207 -24.63 -1.11 0.68
C GLN A 207 -24.53 0.09 -0.28
N ARG A 208 -24.31 1.29 0.26
CA ARG A 208 -24.07 2.50 -0.54
C ARG A 208 -22.81 2.35 -1.39
N ALA A 209 -21.69 1.89 -0.82
CA ALA A 209 -20.46 1.63 -1.56
C ALA A 209 -20.66 0.56 -2.65
N LEU A 210 -21.36 -0.54 -2.33
CA LEU A 210 -21.65 -1.63 -3.25
C LEU A 210 -22.57 -1.23 -4.41
N SER A 211 -23.41 -0.21 -4.25
CA SER A 211 -24.30 0.25 -5.32
C SER A 211 -23.53 0.80 -6.54
N PHE A 212 -22.29 1.20 -6.36
CA PHE A 212 -21.41 1.68 -7.44
C PHE A 212 -20.63 0.54 -8.14
N GLN A 213 -20.65 -0.68 -7.58
CA GLN A 213 -19.89 -1.81 -8.08
C GLN A 213 -20.83 -2.77 -8.84
N SER A 214 -20.42 -3.25 -10.01
CA SER A 214 -21.30 -4.06 -10.87
C SER A 214 -21.15 -5.58 -10.71
N GLY A 215 -20.06 -6.05 -10.11
CA GLY A 215 -19.72 -7.48 -9.96
C GLY A 215 -20.37 -8.17 -8.75
N ASN A 216 -21.18 -7.46 -7.97
CA ASN A 216 -21.83 -7.97 -6.76
C ASN A 216 -23.31 -8.37 -6.96
N ARG A 217 -23.77 -8.43 -8.21
CA ARG A 217 -25.16 -8.77 -8.53
C ARG A 217 -25.56 -10.11 -7.94
N GLY A 218 -26.74 -10.15 -7.31
CA GLY A 218 -27.33 -11.35 -6.72
C GLY A 218 -26.85 -11.68 -5.30
N PHE A 219 -25.76 -11.07 -4.80
CA PHE A 219 -25.27 -11.32 -3.44
C PHE A 219 -24.82 -10.07 -2.68
N GLY A 220 -24.68 -8.91 -3.34
CA GLY A 220 -24.18 -7.69 -2.71
C GLY A 220 -24.97 -7.28 -1.47
N HIS A 221 -26.28 -7.47 -1.46
CA HIS A 221 -27.16 -7.18 -0.33
C HIS A 221 -26.90 -8.05 0.92
N ARG A 222 -26.15 -9.18 0.76
CA ARG A 222 -25.77 -10.07 1.86
C ARG A 222 -24.36 -9.81 2.38
N ILE A 223 -23.61 -8.90 1.78
CA ILE A 223 -22.26 -8.55 2.23
C ILE A 223 -22.40 -7.66 3.47
N PRO A 224 -21.96 -8.13 4.67
CA PRO A 224 -22.12 -7.35 5.90
C PRO A 224 -21.10 -6.23 6.04
N MET A 225 -19.95 -6.36 5.37
CA MET A 225 -18.84 -5.41 5.46
C MET A 225 -18.14 -5.26 4.09
N VAL A 226 -17.77 -4.05 3.76
CA VAL A 226 -16.97 -3.71 2.57
C VAL A 226 -15.70 -3.01 2.99
N ILE A 227 -14.57 -3.49 2.49
CA ILE A 227 -13.26 -2.85 2.62
C ILE A 227 -12.90 -2.29 1.25
N ILE A 228 -12.74 -0.99 1.13
CA ILE A 228 -12.21 -0.35 -0.08
C ILE A 228 -10.71 -0.16 0.10
N VAL A 229 -9.93 -0.83 -0.73
CA VAL A 229 -8.48 -0.66 -0.75
C VAL A 229 -8.14 0.47 -1.72
N THR A 230 -7.34 1.41 -1.25
CA THR A 230 -6.85 2.54 -2.04
C THR A 230 -5.33 2.65 -1.98
N SER A 231 -4.75 3.46 -2.86
CA SER A 231 -3.34 3.85 -2.81
C SER A 231 -3.23 5.37 -2.78
N ASP A 232 -2.54 5.89 -1.77
CA ASP A 232 -2.28 7.32 -1.61
C ASP A 232 -1.20 7.80 -2.59
N LEU A 233 -1.62 8.53 -3.60
CA LEU A 233 -0.76 8.97 -4.69
C LEU A 233 0.24 10.08 -4.30
N ARG A 234 0.05 10.74 -3.15
CA ARG A 234 0.93 11.82 -2.70
C ARG A 234 2.35 11.36 -2.36
N TYR A 235 2.50 10.06 -2.08
CA TYR A 235 3.79 9.46 -1.75
C TYR A 235 4.69 9.22 -2.96
N PHE A 236 4.16 9.31 -4.18
CA PHE A 236 4.95 9.14 -5.40
C PHE A 236 5.60 10.46 -5.84
N THR A 237 6.75 10.36 -6.52
CA THR A 237 7.58 11.53 -6.81
C THR A 237 7.70 11.84 -8.30
N GLY A 238 7.51 10.87 -9.16
CA GLY A 238 7.76 11.01 -10.58
C GLY A 238 6.76 10.29 -11.47
N THR A 239 6.68 10.72 -12.73
CA THR A 239 5.76 10.16 -13.74
C THR A 239 6.05 8.70 -14.07
N ALA A 240 7.28 8.21 -13.85
CA ALA A 240 7.65 6.83 -14.03
C ALA A 240 6.90 5.88 -13.04
N GLU A 241 6.45 6.41 -11.89
CA GLU A 241 5.76 5.67 -10.85
C GLU A 241 4.23 5.60 -11.05
N ARG A 242 3.70 6.09 -12.17
CA ARG A 242 2.24 6.21 -12.41
C ARG A 242 1.43 4.92 -12.26
N TYR A 243 2.05 3.76 -12.41
CA TYR A 243 1.41 2.46 -12.24
C TYR A 243 1.70 1.81 -10.88
N GLN A 244 2.63 2.37 -10.10
CA GLN A 244 3.12 1.73 -8.89
C GLN A 244 2.02 1.57 -7.83
N GLY A 245 1.11 2.53 -7.73
CA GLY A 245 -0.03 2.43 -6.83
C GLY A 245 -0.94 1.20 -7.11
N TRP A 246 -1.07 0.79 -8.37
CA TRP A 246 -1.80 -0.42 -8.75
C TRP A 246 -1.05 -1.70 -8.35
N ILE A 247 0.27 -1.72 -8.55
CA ILE A 247 1.11 -2.87 -8.22
C ILE A 247 1.13 -3.07 -6.70
N ASP A 248 1.52 -2.04 -5.94
CA ASP A 248 1.62 -2.09 -4.47
C ASP A 248 0.26 -2.38 -3.84
N GLY A 249 -0.81 -1.71 -4.32
CA GLY A 249 -2.17 -1.92 -3.85
C GLY A 249 -2.70 -3.33 -4.15
N GLY A 250 -2.32 -3.91 -5.29
CA GLY A 250 -2.66 -5.29 -5.65
C GLY A 250 -1.98 -6.32 -4.74
N MET A 251 -0.67 -6.13 -4.47
CA MET A 251 0.09 -6.98 -3.53
C MET A 251 -0.50 -6.90 -2.11
N PHE A 252 -0.78 -5.70 -1.62
CA PHE A 252 -1.43 -5.48 -0.33
C PHE A 252 -2.80 -6.17 -0.28
N SER A 253 -3.62 -5.99 -1.31
CA SER A 253 -4.96 -6.60 -1.37
C SER A 253 -4.92 -8.12 -1.34
N MET A 254 -3.96 -8.75 -2.04
CA MET A 254 -3.81 -10.21 -2.01
C MET A 254 -3.42 -10.70 -0.62
N LEU A 255 -2.47 -10.02 0.04
CA LEU A 255 -2.07 -10.39 1.39
C LEU A 255 -3.21 -10.16 2.39
N LEU A 256 -3.99 -9.08 2.24
CA LEU A 256 -5.19 -8.84 3.05
C LEU A 256 -6.23 -9.96 2.89
N LEU A 257 -6.48 -10.41 1.66
CA LEU A 257 -7.42 -11.53 1.42
C LEU A 257 -6.97 -12.84 2.09
N LEU A 258 -5.66 -13.13 2.09
CA LEU A 258 -5.10 -14.29 2.80
C LEU A 258 -5.21 -14.11 4.31
N ALA A 259 -4.91 -12.93 4.83
CA ALA A 259 -4.98 -12.63 6.26
C ALA A 259 -6.42 -12.71 6.79
N LEU A 260 -7.41 -12.17 6.05
CA LEU A 260 -8.83 -12.32 6.40
C LEU A 260 -9.25 -13.79 6.42
N HIS A 261 -8.82 -14.58 5.43
CA HIS A 261 -9.09 -16.02 5.38
C HIS A 261 -8.46 -16.76 6.57
N ALA A 262 -7.23 -16.44 6.92
CA ALA A 262 -6.55 -17.01 8.10
C ALA A 262 -7.25 -16.67 9.43
N GLN A 263 -7.98 -15.55 9.48
CA GLN A 263 -8.84 -15.16 10.62
C GLN A 263 -10.22 -15.84 10.60
N GLY A 264 -10.45 -16.79 9.68
CA GLY A 264 -11.74 -17.49 9.56
C GLY A 264 -12.82 -16.66 8.84
N LEU A 265 -12.46 -15.58 8.19
CA LEU A 265 -13.40 -14.75 7.43
C LEU A 265 -13.48 -15.17 5.96
N GLY A 266 -14.68 -15.09 5.41
CA GLY A 266 -14.93 -15.17 3.98
C GLY A 266 -14.72 -13.80 3.34
N ALA A 267 -14.07 -13.78 2.17
CA ALA A 267 -13.90 -12.55 1.43
C ALA A 267 -14.09 -12.77 -0.08
N VAL A 268 -14.53 -11.71 -0.78
CA VAL A 268 -14.62 -11.66 -2.24
C VAL A 268 -14.03 -10.36 -2.76
N SER A 269 -13.05 -10.47 -3.64
CA SER A 269 -12.51 -9.32 -4.36
C SER A 269 -13.48 -8.88 -5.45
N LEU A 270 -13.81 -7.60 -5.46
CA LEU A 270 -14.68 -6.93 -6.41
C LEU A 270 -13.83 -5.89 -7.15
N ASN A 271 -13.62 -6.09 -8.43
CA ASN A 271 -12.79 -5.20 -9.25
C ASN A 271 -13.34 -3.77 -9.26
N TRP A 272 -12.47 -2.80 -9.57
CA TRP A 272 -12.86 -1.41 -9.75
C TRP A 272 -12.57 -0.96 -11.19
N SER A 273 -13.12 -1.70 -12.17
CA SER A 273 -13.01 -1.40 -13.59
C SER A 273 -14.17 -0.50 -14.02
N VAL A 274 -14.11 0.76 -13.64
CA VAL A 274 -15.15 1.76 -13.90
C VAL A 274 -14.56 2.98 -14.62
N ASN A 275 -15.45 3.82 -15.19
CA ASN A 275 -15.03 5.12 -15.73
C ASN A 275 -14.81 6.14 -14.62
N ASN A 276 -14.19 7.27 -14.95
CA ASN A 276 -13.88 8.33 -13.97
C ASN A 276 -15.14 8.98 -13.37
N GLU A 277 -16.26 8.98 -14.08
CA GLU A 277 -17.53 9.49 -13.58
C GLU A 277 -18.02 8.62 -12.41
N ARG A 278 -18.04 7.29 -12.60
CA ARG A 278 -18.47 6.34 -11.57
C ARG A 278 -17.50 6.30 -10.39
N ASP A 279 -16.21 6.42 -10.64
CA ASP A 279 -15.19 6.54 -9.59
C ASP A 279 -15.43 7.78 -8.71
N ARG A 280 -15.77 8.93 -9.31
CA ARG A 280 -16.08 10.15 -8.58
C ARG A 280 -17.38 10.05 -7.79
N GLU A 281 -18.42 9.40 -8.34
CA GLU A 281 -19.68 9.15 -7.64
C GLU A 281 -19.45 8.34 -6.35
N LEU A 282 -18.69 7.23 -6.41
CA LEU A 282 -18.31 6.46 -5.23
C LEU A 282 -17.57 7.33 -4.21
N ARG A 283 -16.55 8.06 -4.66
CA ARG A 283 -15.73 8.92 -3.77
C ARG A 283 -16.57 9.93 -3.01
N ASN A 284 -17.50 10.59 -3.71
CA ASN A 284 -18.40 11.56 -3.09
C ASN A 284 -19.35 10.89 -2.11
N ALA A 285 -19.84 9.69 -2.42
CA ALA A 285 -20.81 8.97 -1.58
C ALA A 285 -20.21 8.45 -0.28
N VAL A 286 -18.91 8.11 -0.26
CA VAL A 286 -18.23 7.49 0.90
C VAL A 286 -16.97 8.24 1.33
N ALA A 287 -16.80 9.49 0.91
CA ALA A 287 -15.77 10.43 1.34
C ALA A 287 -14.32 9.95 1.14
N ILE A 288 -14.02 9.29 -0.01
CA ILE A 288 -12.65 8.92 -0.36
C ILE A 288 -11.95 10.11 -1.02
N PRO A 289 -10.76 10.52 -0.54
CA PRO A 289 -10.03 11.66 -1.09
C PRO A 289 -9.62 11.47 -2.56
N GLU A 290 -9.55 12.58 -3.33
CA GLU A 290 -9.15 12.57 -4.73
C GLU A 290 -7.72 12.05 -4.96
N TYR A 291 -6.83 12.27 -4.01
CA TYR A 291 -5.44 11.80 -4.07
C TYR A 291 -5.28 10.32 -3.74
N GLU A 292 -6.32 9.63 -3.33
CA GLU A 292 -6.31 8.18 -3.16
C GLU A 292 -6.88 7.50 -4.41
N ARG A 293 -6.19 6.54 -4.96
CA ARG A 293 -6.66 5.72 -6.08
C ARG A 293 -7.33 4.47 -5.55
N VAL A 294 -8.59 4.26 -5.89
CA VAL A 294 -9.29 3.01 -5.56
C VAL A 294 -8.67 1.85 -6.35
N ILE A 295 -8.25 0.82 -5.65
CA ILE A 295 -7.64 -0.39 -6.22
C ILE A 295 -8.71 -1.46 -6.45
N MET A 296 -9.43 -1.83 -5.37
CA MET A 296 -10.56 -2.75 -5.42
C MET A 296 -11.45 -2.59 -4.19
N LEU A 297 -12.64 -3.17 -4.27
CA LEU A 297 -13.49 -3.39 -3.10
C LEU A 297 -13.35 -4.87 -2.67
N ILE A 298 -13.41 -5.13 -1.38
CA ILE A 298 -13.43 -6.47 -0.81
C ILE A 298 -14.69 -6.60 0.03
N GLY A 299 -15.63 -7.45 -0.40
CA GLY A 299 -16.75 -7.87 0.45
C GLY A 299 -16.24 -8.88 1.46
N CYS A 300 -16.57 -8.69 2.75
CA CYS A 300 -16.03 -9.49 3.86
C CYS A 300 -17.12 -9.80 4.89
N GLY A 301 -17.03 -10.97 5.52
CA GLY A 301 -17.93 -11.42 6.57
C GLY A 301 -17.61 -12.85 7.02
N PHE A 302 -18.33 -13.36 7.98
CA PHE A 302 -18.27 -14.79 8.30
C PHE A 302 -18.96 -15.57 7.19
N PRO A 303 -18.34 -16.67 6.66
CA PRO A 303 -19.00 -17.50 5.66
C PRO A 303 -20.23 -18.20 6.26
N SER A 304 -21.30 -18.34 5.46
CA SER A 304 -22.45 -19.17 5.83
C SER A 304 -22.02 -20.64 5.91
N PRO A 305 -22.49 -21.40 6.91
CA PRO A 305 -22.14 -22.83 7.05
C PRO A 305 -22.39 -23.66 5.80
N ASP A 306 -23.49 -23.38 5.10
CA ASP A 306 -23.90 -24.09 3.88
C ASP A 306 -23.47 -23.38 2.59
N GLY A 307 -22.57 -22.39 2.71
CA GLY A 307 -22.12 -21.57 1.59
C GLY A 307 -21.23 -22.34 0.62
N LEU A 308 -21.57 -22.30 -0.67
CA LEU A 308 -20.75 -22.86 -1.74
C LEU A 308 -19.77 -21.83 -2.28
N VAL A 309 -18.59 -22.28 -2.69
CA VAL A 309 -17.57 -21.47 -3.34
C VAL A 309 -17.21 -22.07 -4.70
N PRO A 310 -16.85 -21.25 -5.70
CA PRO A 310 -16.45 -21.76 -7.00
C PRO A 310 -15.09 -22.47 -6.93
N VAL A 311 -14.92 -23.55 -7.67
CA VAL A 311 -13.65 -24.29 -7.77
C VAL A 311 -12.56 -23.38 -8.38
N SER A 312 -12.90 -22.58 -9.37
CA SER A 312 -12.00 -21.62 -10.05
C SER A 312 -10.68 -22.26 -10.48
N SER A 313 -10.75 -23.17 -11.46
CA SER A 313 -9.58 -23.88 -12.01
C SER A 313 -8.41 -22.95 -12.33
N ARG A 314 -7.22 -23.45 -12.16
CA ARG A 314 -5.96 -22.71 -12.39
C ARG A 314 -5.24 -23.29 -13.62
N ARG A 315 -4.50 -22.42 -14.31
CA ARG A 315 -3.54 -22.85 -15.33
C ARG A 315 -2.43 -23.67 -14.68
N LEU A 316 -1.79 -24.52 -15.44
CA LEU A 316 -0.59 -25.23 -14.97
C LEU A 316 0.56 -24.22 -14.81
N ALA A 317 1.44 -24.47 -13.85
CA ALA A 317 2.61 -23.62 -13.63
C ALA A 317 3.51 -23.57 -14.88
N THR A 318 3.59 -24.67 -15.63
CA THR A 318 4.31 -24.78 -16.90
C THR A 318 3.77 -23.88 -18.00
N ASP A 319 2.48 -23.51 -17.95
CA ASP A 319 1.85 -22.61 -18.94
C ASP A 319 2.16 -21.14 -18.65
N VAL A 320 2.64 -20.85 -17.46
CA VAL A 320 2.88 -19.48 -16.96
C VAL A 320 4.38 -19.18 -16.85
N ALA A 321 5.20 -20.21 -16.55
CA ALA A 321 6.63 -20.05 -16.36
C ALA A 321 7.38 -20.29 -17.70
N SER A 322 8.33 -19.39 -18.01
CA SER A 322 9.32 -19.58 -19.07
C SER A 322 10.71 -19.48 -18.47
N TRP A 323 11.61 -20.38 -18.90
CA TRP A 323 12.98 -20.40 -18.43
C TRP A 323 13.89 -19.82 -19.52
N GLY A 324 14.77 -18.89 -19.15
CA GLY A 324 15.84 -18.42 -20.04
C GLY A 324 16.76 -19.57 -20.43
N LYS A 325 17.30 -19.51 -21.66
CA LYS A 325 18.33 -20.44 -22.14
C LYS A 325 19.69 -20.00 -21.59
#